data_f379ad171b227f576e9de1166e6e2508
#
_entry.id   f379ad171b227f576e9de1166e6e2508
#
_cell.length_a   1.000
_cell.length_b   1.000
_cell.length_c   1.000
_cell.angle_alpha   90.00
_cell.angle_beta   90.00
_cell.angle_gamma   90.00
#
_symmetry.space_group_name_H-M   'P 1'
#
loop_
_entity.id
_entity.type
_entity.pdbx_description
1 polymer ?
#
loop_
_entity_poly.entity_id
_entity_poly.type
_entity_poly.pdbx_seq_one_letter_code
_entity_poly.pdbx_strand_id
1 'polypeptide(L)'
;MPVAKLIQKTKSGVKPTTLALATILLVACAGGVEPPKPADLGPNVSLLGVKLAWTSQTGPVTFPLLAKAAGTTVAVAGGDGLVALLDARTGQDIWRTQIGNPVSAGVGSDGRYVAVITQANDVVTLEAGREIWRQKMPASSFTAPLVAGARVFVLSADRSVTAFDAASGRRLWAQSRPGEPLVLRQAGLLVAVGDTLVAGLSGRLVGMNPANGSSRWEVPIAVPRGTNDVERLVDLVANVNRQDDQLCVRAYQAAVGCVNTGRGTSLWVKPANGAQGLSGDDRFVYGTEIDGKVLAWKRVDGERAWESDRLKYRGLTAPLAVGRSIAIGDNTGTVHLLSREDGSPLNRLTTDGSAVVAAPLLVGETLVVVTRNGGIFGFRPE
;
A
#
# COMPACT_ATOMS: atom_id res chain seq x y z
N MET A 1 -18.92 -82.56 -3.95
CA MET A 1 -20.40 -82.46 -4.05
C MET A 1 -20.79 -81.02 -3.93
N PRO A 2 -21.44 -80.44 -4.96
CA PRO A 2 -21.77 -79.02 -4.98
C PRO A 2 -23.18 -78.77 -4.46
N VAL A 3 -23.40 -77.64 -3.81
CA VAL A 3 -24.74 -77.10 -3.54
C VAL A 3 -24.85 -75.73 -4.20
N ALA A 4 -25.64 -75.70 -5.27
CA ALA A 4 -26.06 -74.49 -5.96
C ALA A 4 -27.06 -73.71 -5.09
N LYS A 5 -26.94 -72.39 -5.00
CA LYS A 5 -27.95 -71.50 -4.46
C LYS A 5 -28.36 -70.50 -5.53
N LEU A 6 -29.65 -70.55 -5.85
CA LEU A 6 -30.36 -69.64 -6.72
C LEU A 6 -30.24 -68.18 -6.27
N ILE A 7 -29.97 -67.32 -7.20
CA ILE A 7 -30.13 -65.85 -7.03
C ILE A 7 -31.41 -65.42 -7.77
N GLN A 8 -32.43 -65.02 -7.01
CA GLN A 8 -33.65 -64.41 -7.52
C GLN A 8 -33.34 -62.95 -7.92
N LYS A 9 -33.58 -62.61 -9.20
CA LYS A 9 -33.60 -61.25 -9.72
C LYS A 9 -34.91 -60.54 -9.34
N THR A 10 -34.88 -59.59 -8.46
CA THR A 10 -35.95 -58.61 -8.29
C THR A 10 -35.73 -57.42 -9.24
N LYS A 11 -36.61 -57.28 -10.22
CA LYS A 11 -36.73 -56.09 -11.06
C LYS A 11 -37.49 -55.01 -10.29
N SER A 12 -36.83 -53.99 -9.80
CA SER A 12 -37.50 -52.76 -9.38
C SER A 12 -37.42 -51.73 -10.53
N GLY A 13 -38.55 -51.48 -11.16
CA GLY A 13 -38.73 -50.48 -12.18
C GLY A 13 -38.83 -49.10 -11.51
N VAL A 14 -37.79 -48.28 -11.62
CA VAL A 14 -37.83 -46.87 -11.27
C VAL A 14 -38.18 -46.09 -12.54
N LYS A 15 -39.34 -45.42 -12.53
CA LYS A 15 -39.83 -44.60 -13.64
C LYS A 15 -38.94 -43.36 -13.84
N PRO A 16 -38.60 -42.99 -15.09
CA PRO A 16 -37.63 -41.89 -15.38
C PRO A 16 -38.15 -40.46 -15.16
N THR A 17 -39.33 -40.27 -14.54
CA THR A 17 -39.96 -38.96 -14.39
C THR A 17 -39.50 -38.16 -13.17
N THR A 18 -38.78 -38.76 -12.23
CA THR A 18 -38.31 -38.05 -11.00
C THR A 18 -36.89 -37.49 -11.11
N LEU A 19 -36.14 -37.79 -12.16
CA LEU A 19 -34.76 -37.29 -12.32
C LEU A 19 -34.69 -35.92 -13.03
N ALA A 20 -35.74 -35.49 -13.72
CA ALA A 20 -35.79 -34.20 -14.44
C ALA A 20 -36.08 -32.99 -13.52
N LEU A 21 -36.67 -33.20 -12.34
CA LEU A 21 -37.02 -32.11 -11.44
C LEU A 21 -35.90 -31.68 -10.47
N ALA A 22 -34.89 -32.57 -10.24
CA ALA A 22 -33.76 -32.28 -9.37
C ALA A 22 -32.66 -31.43 -10.03
N THR A 23 -32.61 -31.37 -11.36
CA THR A 23 -31.59 -30.62 -12.13
C THR A 23 -31.94 -29.15 -12.33
N ILE A 24 -33.20 -28.77 -12.15
CA ILE A 24 -33.63 -27.36 -12.34
C ILE A 24 -33.37 -26.51 -11.11
N LEU A 25 -33.18 -27.09 -9.93
CA LEU A 25 -32.96 -26.34 -8.67
C LEU A 25 -31.48 -25.96 -8.43
N LEU A 26 -30.53 -26.44 -9.22
CA LEU A 26 -29.09 -26.13 -9.08
C LEU A 26 -28.60 -24.94 -9.92
N VAL A 27 -29.44 -24.38 -10.80
CA VAL A 27 -29.06 -23.24 -11.65
C VAL A 27 -29.39 -21.88 -11.01
N ALA A 28 -30.13 -21.84 -9.91
CA ALA A 28 -30.63 -20.60 -9.30
C ALA A 28 -29.63 -19.88 -8.38
N CYS A 29 -28.41 -20.43 -8.12
CA CYS A 29 -27.40 -19.81 -7.24
C CYS A 29 -26.16 -19.26 -7.97
N ALA A 30 -26.15 -19.19 -9.30
CA ALA A 30 -25.04 -18.65 -10.08
C ALA A 30 -25.24 -17.18 -10.52
N GLY A 31 -26.11 -16.46 -9.87
CA GLY A 31 -26.22 -15.00 -10.03
C GLY A 31 -25.11 -14.30 -9.24
N GLY A 32 -23.85 -14.40 -9.68
CA GLY A 32 -22.78 -13.53 -9.18
C GLY A 32 -23.17 -12.08 -9.43
N VAL A 33 -23.20 -11.26 -8.37
CA VAL A 33 -23.37 -9.80 -8.50
C VAL A 33 -22.26 -9.30 -9.40
N GLU A 34 -22.59 -8.82 -10.61
CA GLU A 34 -21.59 -8.23 -11.50
C GLU A 34 -20.89 -7.10 -10.76
N PRO A 35 -19.54 -7.06 -10.75
CA PRO A 35 -18.82 -5.96 -10.10
C PRO A 35 -19.25 -4.63 -10.75
N PRO A 36 -19.42 -3.58 -9.95
CA PRO A 36 -19.86 -2.29 -10.45
C PRO A 36 -18.90 -1.76 -11.52
N LYS A 37 -19.44 -1.22 -12.61
CA LYS A 37 -18.65 -0.68 -13.71
C LYS A 37 -17.90 0.58 -13.28
N PRO A 38 -16.61 0.72 -13.67
CA PRO A 38 -15.88 1.96 -13.45
C PRO A 38 -16.59 3.17 -14.07
N ALA A 39 -16.53 4.30 -13.36
CA ALA A 39 -17.10 5.54 -13.85
C ALA A 39 -16.53 5.93 -15.22
N ASP A 40 -17.38 6.42 -16.11
CA ASP A 40 -16.95 6.99 -17.38
C ASP A 40 -16.23 8.32 -17.12
N LEU A 41 -15.06 8.46 -17.71
CA LEU A 41 -14.22 9.64 -17.51
C LEU A 41 -14.54 10.80 -18.47
N GLY A 42 -15.30 10.55 -19.56
CA GLY A 42 -15.50 11.51 -20.62
C GLY A 42 -14.18 12.00 -21.28
N PRO A 43 -14.21 13.08 -22.04
CA PRO A 43 -13.02 13.69 -22.65
C PRO A 43 -12.01 14.18 -21.62
N ASN A 44 -10.70 14.15 -21.94
CA ASN A 44 -9.67 14.75 -21.07
C ASN A 44 -9.70 16.28 -21.22
N VAL A 45 -9.78 16.99 -20.10
CA VAL A 45 -9.85 18.47 -20.08
C VAL A 45 -8.50 19.15 -20.31
N SER A 46 -7.38 18.48 -19.97
CA SER A 46 -5.99 18.90 -20.22
C SER A 46 -5.67 20.36 -19.83
N LEU A 47 -6.08 20.79 -18.62
CA LEU A 47 -5.85 22.14 -18.10
C LEU A 47 -4.45 22.32 -17.49
N LEU A 48 -3.67 21.25 -17.37
CA LEU A 48 -2.29 21.24 -16.91
C LEU A 48 -1.40 20.68 -18.01
N GLY A 49 -0.42 21.48 -18.47
CA GLY A 49 0.63 21.01 -19.37
C GLY A 49 1.57 20.07 -18.62
N VAL A 50 1.46 18.78 -18.86
CA VAL A 50 2.34 17.74 -18.28
C VAL A 50 2.65 16.74 -19.36
N LYS A 51 3.94 16.45 -19.58
CA LYS A 51 4.41 15.50 -20.58
C LYS A 51 5.19 14.34 -19.96
N LEU A 52 5.19 13.22 -20.66
CA LEU A 52 6.10 12.10 -20.37
C LEU A 52 7.54 12.53 -20.71
N ALA A 53 8.40 12.52 -19.69
CA ALA A 53 9.82 12.91 -19.86
C ALA A 53 10.71 11.70 -20.11
N TRP A 54 10.43 10.58 -19.44
CA TRP A 54 11.19 9.33 -19.58
C TRP A 54 10.37 8.12 -19.12
N THR A 55 10.81 6.94 -19.55
CA THR A 55 10.32 5.65 -19.09
C THR A 55 11.50 4.77 -18.68
N SER A 56 11.26 3.90 -17.70
CA SER A 56 12.18 2.83 -17.30
C SER A 56 11.36 1.58 -16.96
N GLN A 57 12.03 0.48 -16.68
CA GLN A 57 11.35 -0.79 -16.43
C GLN A 57 11.99 -1.50 -15.24
N THR A 58 11.16 -2.10 -14.38
CA THR A 58 11.56 -3.10 -13.39
C THR A 58 10.85 -4.42 -13.68
N GLY A 59 11.04 -5.46 -12.88
CA GLY A 59 10.19 -6.66 -12.95
C GLY A 59 8.75 -6.38 -12.53
N PRO A 60 7.80 -7.27 -12.86
CA PRO A 60 6.40 -7.12 -12.47
C PRO A 60 6.25 -6.93 -10.96
N VAL A 61 5.36 -6.02 -10.54
CA VAL A 61 5.12 -5.72 -9.13
C VAL A 61 3.94 -6.52 -8.63
N THR A 62 4.20 -7.54 -7.81
CA THR A 62 3.21 -8.49 -7.26
C THR A 62 3.04 -8.37 -5.75
N PHE A 63 3.60 -7.36 -5.13
CA PHE A 63 3.61 -7.10 -3.70
C PHE A 63 3.25 -5.63 -3.41
N PRO A 64 2.94 -5.27 -2.15
CA PRO A 64 2.70 -3.88 -1.77
C PRO A 64 3.98 -3.04 -1.90
N LEU A 65 4.15 -2.39 -3.05
CA LEU A 65 5.32 -1.55 -3.32
C LEU A 65 5.13 -0.16 -2.69
N LEU A 66 6.14 0.27 -1.94
CA LEU A 66 6.39 1.66 -1.61
C LEU A 66 7.68 2.07 -2.35
N ALA A 67 7.57 2.69 -3.50
CA ALA A 67 8.73 3.32 -4.12
C ALA A 67 9.22 4.47 -3.23
N LYS A 68 10.54 4.69 -3.15
CA LYS A 68 11.12 5.65 -2.21
C LYS A 68 11.97 6.69 -2.90
N ALA A 69 11.63 7.95 -2.66
CA ALA A 69 12.44 9.10 -3.07
C ALA A 69 13.49 9.43 -2.00
N ALA A 70 14.71 9.73 -2.42
CA ALA A 70 15.78 10.26 -1.58
C ALA A 70 16.66 11.22 -2.39
N GLY A 71 16.64 12.50 -2.04
CA GLY A 71 17.30 13.54 -2.82
C GLY A 71 16.75 13.60 -4.25
N THR A 72 17.61 13.35 -5.25
CA THR A 72 17.27 13.33 -6.68
C THR A 72 17.03 11.93 -7.23
N THR A 73 16.95 10.91 -6.36
CA THR A 73 16.90 9.51 -6.76
C THR A 73 15.57 8.85 -6.39
N VAL A 74 15.22 7.80 -7.11
CA VAL A 74 14.08 6.92 -6.82
C VAL A 74 14.57 5.49 -6.67
N ALA A 75 14.29 4.88 -5.54
CA ALA A 75 14.50 3.46 -5.32
C ALA A 75 13.20 2.69 -5.59
N VAL A 76 13.28 1.63 -6.39
CA VAL A 76 12.16 0.76 -6.78
C VAL A 76 12.60 -0.71 -6.71
N ALA A 77 11.62 -1.62 -6.65
CA ALA A 77 11.88 -3.05 -6.74
C ALA A 77 10.78 -3.75 -7.54
N GLY A 78 11.17 -4.78 -8.29
CA GLY A 78 10.28 -5.74 -8.93
C GLY A 78 10.02 -6.96 -8.06
N GLY A 79 8.92 -7.64 -8.32
CA GLY A 79 8.55 -8.87 -7.61
C GLY A 79 9.49 -10.04 -7.90
N ASP A 80 10.26 -9.97 -8.98
CA ASP A 80 11.29 -10.94 -9.39
C ASP A 80 12.62 -10.83 -8.62
N GLY A 81 12.73 -9.86 -7.72
CA GLY A 81 13.98 -9.61 -6.96
C GLY A 81 14.90 -8.57 -7.58
N LEU A 82 14.47 -7.87 -8.62
CA LEU A 82 15.20 -6.75 -9.17
C LEU A 82 15.04 -5.52 -8.29
N VAL A 83 16.14 -4.92 -7.85
CA VAL A 83 16.16 -3.66 -7.09
C VAL A 83 16.95 -2.63 -7.88
N ALA A 84 16.41 -1.43 -8.04
CA ALA A 84 17.06 -0.37 -8.81
C ALA A 84 17.00 0.97 -8.09
N LEU A 85 18.05 1.76 -8.25
CA LEU A 85 18.12 3.17 -7.91
C LEU A 85 18.27 3.97 -9.20
N LEU A 86 17.32 4.85 -9.45
CA LEU A 86 17.24 5.65 -10.67
C LEU A 86 17.51 7.13 -10.36
N ASP A 87 18.14 7.84 -11.30
CA ASP A 87 18.09 9.28 -11.34
C ASP A 87 16.67 9.73 -11.74
N ALA A 88 15.97 10.44 -10.88
CA ALA A 88 14.57 10.83 -11.11
C ALA A 88 14.42 11.84 -12.25
N ARG A 89 15.49 12.57 -12.60
CA ARG A 89 15.48 13.52 -13.69
C ARG A 89 15.57 12.86 -15.06
N THR A 90 16.29 11.76 -15.19
CA THR A 90 16.56 11.12 -16.49
C THR A 90 15.90 9.75 -16.64
N GLY A 91 15.52 9.09 -15.53
CA GLY A 91 15.07 7.71 -15.52
C GLY A 91 16.19 6.69 -15.71
N GLN A 92 17.44 7.14 -15.80
CA GLN A 92 18.58 6.27 -15.97
C GLN A 92 18.95 5.57 -14.66
N ASP A 93 19.43 4.34 -14.77
CA ASP A 93 19.94 3.60 -13.62
C ASP A 93 21.21 4.25 -13.08
N ILE A 94 21.23 4.53 -11.79
CA ILE A 94 22.46 4.75 -11.04
C ILE A 94 23.08 3.39 -10.75
N TRP A 95 22.25 2.42 -10.37
CA TRP A 95 22.58 1.01 -10.30
C TRP A 95 21.32 0.15 -10.36
N ARG A 96 21.48 -1.13 -10.73
CA ARG A 96 20.45 -2.15 -10.79
C ARG A 96 21.04 -3.48 -10.35
N THR A 97 20.35 -4.20 -9.45
CA THR A 97 20.86 -5.41 -8.83
C THR A 97 19.78 -6.46 -8.69
N GLN A 98 20.11 -7.70 -9.03
CA GLN A 98 19.27 -8.88 -8.80
C GLN A 98 19.67 -9.50 -7.45
N ILE A 99 18.73 -9.56 -6.48
CA ILE A 99 19.03 -10.08 -5.13
C ILE A 99 18.78 -11.59 -4.98
N GLY A 100 18.40 -12.28 -6.07
CA GLY A 100 18.26 -13.73 -6.14
C GLY A 100 17.00 -14.32 -5.53
N ASN A 101 16.15 -13.52 -4.86
CA ASN A 101 14.87 -13.95 -4.27
C ASN A 101 13.77 -12.95 -4.57
N PRO A 102 12.52 -13.42 -4.80
CA PRO A 102 11.37 -12.55 -4.99
C PRO A 102 11.14 -11.60 -3.80
N VAL A 103 10.79 -10.35 -4.08
CA VAL A 103 10.50 -9.33 -3.06
C VAL A 103 9.07 -9.52 -2.53
N SER A 104 8.89 -9.35 -1.22
CA SER A 104 7.58 -9.32 -0.53
C SER A 104 7.21 -7.95 0.01
N ALA A 105 8.18 -7.09 0.30
CA ALA A 105 7.98 -5.72 0.74
C ALA A 105 9.19 -4.84 0.43
N GLY A 106 8.96 -3.61 0.04
CA GLY A 106 10.01 -2.64 -0.28
C GLY A 106 9.41 -1.40 -0.93
N VAL A 107 10.17 -0.33 -1.03
CA VAL A 107 11.61 -0.19 -0.78
C VAL A 107 11.81 0.79 0.40
N GLY A 108 12.76 0.53 1.27
CA GLY A 108 13.29 1.52 2.22
C GLY A 108 14.57 2.12 1.69
N SER A 109 14.74 3.44 1.77
CA SER A 109 15.99 4.10 1.38
C SER A 109 16.17 5.43 2.10
N ASP A 110 17.41 5.75 2.44
CA ASP A 110 17.85 7.08 2.90
C ASP A 110 18.77 7.79 1.88
N GLY A 111 18.90 7.20 0.67
CA GLY A 111 19.79 7.67 -0.39
C GLY A 111 21.15 6.97 -0.41
N ARG A 112 21.62 6.43 0.69
CA ARG A 112 22.84 5.62 0.80
C ARG A 112 22.51 4.13 0.81
N TYR A 113 21.67 3.71 1.74
CA TYR A 113 21.23 2.33 1.87
C TYR A 113 19.88 2.12 1.22
N VAL A 114 19.71 0.96 0.61
CA VAL A 114 18.42 0.49 0.09
C VAL A 114 18.12 -0.86 0.70
N ALA A 115 16.94 -1.00 1.32
CA ALA A 115 16.52 -2.20 2.00
C ALA A 115 15.20 -2.74 1.44
N VAL A 116 15.11 -4.06 1.26
CA VAL A 116 13.91 -4.78 0.86
C VAL A 116 13.70 -6.02 1.71
N ILE A 117 12.51 -6.62 1.67
CA ILE A 117 12.20 -7.90 2.29
C ILE A 117 11.84 -8.88 1.19
N THR A 118 12.39 -10.09 1.27
CA THR A 118 12.12 -11.18 0.33
C THR A 118 10.96 -12.05 0.78
N GLN A 119 10.38 -12.82 -0.15
CA GLN A 119 9.38 -13.84 0.17
C GLN A 119 9.93 -14.95 1.07
N ALA A 120 11.25 -15.12 1.12
CA ALA A 120 11.92 -15.99 2.06
C ALA A 120 12.05 -15.38 3.47
N ASN A 121 11.46 -14.20 3.74
CA ASN A 121 11.58 -13.44 4.99
C ASN A 121 13.01 -12.97 5.30
N ASP A 122 13.82 -12.69 4.29
CA ASP A 122 15.12 -12.06 4.50
C ASP A 122 15.01 -10.54 4.36
N VAL A 123 15.56 -9.81 5.28
CA VAL A 123 15.88 -8.39 5.10
C VAL A 123 17.21 -8.31 4.35
N VAL A 124 17.20 -7.69 3.18
CA VAL A 124 18.37 -7.50 2.34
C VAL A 124 18.66 -6.02 2.26
N THR A 125 19.90 -5.64 2.57
CA THR A 125 20.33 -4.24 2.47
C THR A 125 21.47 -4.11 1.48
N LEU A 126 21.33 -3.12 0.60
CA LEU A 126 22.29 -2.79 -0.45
C LEU A 126 22.89 -1.41 -0.19
N GLU A 127 24.16 -1.26 -0.54
CA GLU A 127 24.86 0.02 -0.63
C GLU A 127 25.55 0.09 -2.01
N ALA A 128 25.36 1.17 -2.75
CA ALA A 128 25.89 1.36 -4.10
C ALA A 128 25.63 0.14 -5.04
N GLY A 129 24.43 -0.45 -4.94
CA GLY A 129 24.03 -1.61 -5.73
C GLY A 129 24.62 -2.95 -5.29
N ARG A 130 25.35 -3.02 -4.20
CA ARG A 130 25.93 -4.27 -3.68
C ARG A 130 25.19 -4.69 -2.42
N GLU A 131 24.82 -5.97 -2.30
CA GLU A 131 24.34 -6.53 -1.05
C GLU A 131 25.46 -6.48 -0.01
N ILE A 132 25.22 -5.76 1.11
CA ILE A 132 26.18 -5.64 2.19
C ILE A 132 25.87 -6.58 3.35
N TRP A 133 24.59 -6.91 3.54
CA TRP A 133 24.17 -7.92 4.49
C TRP A 133 22.75 -8.43 4.19
N ARG A 134 22.46 -9.62 4.72
CA ARG A 134 21.17 -10.30 4.69
C ARG A 134 20.88 -10.88 6.07
N GLN A 135 19.66 -10.66 6.58
CA GLN A 135 19.24 -11.16 7.89
C GLN A 135 17.89 -11.85 7.79
N LYS A 136 17.79 -13.04 8.35
CA LYS A 136 16.55 -13.81 8.43
C LYS A 136 15.60 -13.25 9.47
N MET A 137 14.34 -13.02 9.10
CA MET A 137 13.27 -12.64 10.01
C MET A 137 12.45 -13.86 10.45
N PRO A 138 11.95 -13.88 11.70
CA PRO A 138 11.13 -14.99 12.18
C PRO A 138 9.72 -14.99 11.56
N ALA A 139 9.23 -13.83 11.11
CA ALA A 139 7.91 -13.67 10.52
C ALA A 139 7.97 -12.88 9.21
N SER A 140 6.94 -13.03 8.38
CA SER A 140 6.79 -12.28 7.13
C SER A 140 6.62 -10.77 7.40
N SER A 141 6.95 -9.96 6.40
CA SER A 141 6.61 -8.54 6.40
C SER A 141 5.99 -8.15 5.07
N PHE A 142 4.98 -7.28 5.14
CA PHE A 142 4.33 -6.64 4.00
C PHE A 142 4.59 -5.13 3.99
N THR A 143 5.26 -4.63 5.03
CA THR A 143 5.65 -3.23 5.21
C THR A 143 7.08 -3.04 4.71
N ALA A 144 7.29 -2.04 3.85
CA ALA A 144 8.64 -1.68 3.42
C ALA A 144 9.53 -1.38 4.63
N PRO A 145 10.79 -1.85 4.66
CA PRO A 145 11.74 -1.46 5.68
C PRO A 145 11.87 0.06 5.75
N LEU A 146 12.07 0.61 6.93
CA LEU A 146 12.43 2.02 7.09
C LEU A 146 13.94 2.13 7.28
N VAL A 147 14.61 2.84 6.38
CA VAL A 147 16.03 3.20 6.53
C VAL A 147 16.09 4.64 7.05
N ALA A 148 16.58 4.82 8.26
CA ALA A 148 16.69 6.13 8.91
C ALA A 148 17.70 6.10 10.09
N GLY A 149 18.48 7.16 10.25
CA GLY A 149 19.40 7.33 11.39
C GLY A 149 20.41 6.19 11.52
N ALA A 150 21.03 5.77 10.41
CA ALA A 150 21.97 4.64 10.33
C ALA A 150 21.37 3.31 10.84
N ARG A 151 20.05 3.14 10.71
CA ARG A 151 19.33 1.91 11.09
C ARG A 151 18.38 1.47 9.97
N VAL A 152 18.12 0.17 9.94
CA VAL A 152 17.05 -0.45 9.18
C VAL A 152 16.03 -0.99 10.16
N PHE A 153 14.80 -0.46 10.10
CA PHE A 153 13.69 -0.91 10.92
C PHE A 153 12.75 -1.77 10.10
N VAL A 154 12.25 -2.84 10.68
CA VAL A 154 11.32 -3.78 10.03
C VAL A 154 10.11 -3.96 10.92
N LEU A 155 8.92 -3.80 10.37
CA LEU A 155 7.64 -4.15 10.97
C LEU A 155 7.17 -5.48 10.38
N SER A 156 7.10 -6.52 11.19
CA SER A 156 6.69 -7.86 10.77
C SER A 156 5.20 -8.12 11.02
N ALA A 157 4.65 -9.13 10.36
CA ALA A 157 3.24 -9.53 10.47
C ALA A 157 2.86 -10.05 11.86
N ASP A 158 3.83 -10.52 12.66
CA ASP A 158 3.66 -10.87 14.07
C ASP A 158 3.64 -9.64 15.02
N ARG A 159 3.56 -8.42 14.45
CA ARG A 159 3.57 -7.13 15.15
C ARG A 159 4.86 -6.84 15.90
N SER A 160 5.94 -7.53 15.54
CA SER A 160 7.27 -7.18 16.03
C SER A 160 7.88 -6.04 15.21
N VAL A 161 8.57 -5.15 15.90
CA VAL A 161 9.44 -4.14 15.29
C VAL A 161 10.87 -4.49 15.64
N THR A 162 11.70 -4.67 14.62
CA THR A 162 13.11 -5.00 14.76
C THR A 162 13.98 -3.90 14.17
N ALA A 163 15.05 -3.54 14.85
CA ALA A 163 16.05 -2.60 14.35
C ALA A 163 17.39 -3.29 14.13
N PHE A 164 17.99 -2.98 12.99
CA PHE A 164 19.34 -3.40 12.62
C PHE A 164 20.22 -2.18 12.41
N ASP A 165 21.51 -2.33 12.67
CA ASP A 165 22.53 -1.41 12.23
C ASP A 165 22.61 -1.44 10.70
N ALA A 166 22.52 -0.29 10.05
CA ALA A 166 22.38 -0.22 8.59
C ALA A 166 23.64 -0.70 7.85
N ALA A 167 24.83 -0.51 8.42
CA ALA A 167 26.08 -0.87 7.81
C ALA A 167 26.44 -2.36 7.99
N SER A 168 26.18 -2.92 9.18
CA SER A 168 26.62 -4.27 9.53
C SER A 168 25.53 -5.32 9.55
N GLY A 169 24.25 -4.93 9.56
CA GLY A 169 23.12 -5.85 9.72
C GLY A 169 23.01 -6.45 11.14
N ARG A 170 23.81 -5.98 12.12
CA ARG A 170 23.71 -6.44 13.50
C ARG A 170 22.37 -6.00 14.09
N ARG A 171 21.61 -6.97 14.62
CA ARG A 171 20.35 -6.66 15.31
C ARG A 171 20.63 -5.83 16.58
N LEU A 172 20.03 -4.66 16.67
CA LEU A 172 20.17 -3.74 17.79
C LEU A 172 19.15 -4.05 18.88
N TRP A 173 17.89 -4.22 18.48
CA TRP A 173 16.79 -4.58 19.37
C TRP A 173 15.63 -5.19 18.57
N ALA A 174 14.72 -5.86 19.28
CA ALA A 174 13.44 -6.31 18.77
C ALA A 174 12.38 -6.13 19.86
N GLN A 175 11.22 -5.60 19.50
CA GLN A 175 10.07 -5.43 20.38
C GLN A 175 8.86 -6.09 19.74
N SER A 176 8.20 -6.98 20.47
CA SER A 176 6.96 -7.63 20.07
C SER A 176 5.80 -7.13 20.90
N ARG A 177 4.62 -7.05 20.31
CA ARG A 177 3.39 -6.67 21.01
C ARG A 177 2.30 -7.68 20.72
N PRO A 178 1.50 -8.05 21.72
CA PRO A 178 0.30 -8.82 21.49
C PRO A 178 -0.69 -8.02 20.62
N GLY A 179 -1.44 -8.71 19.80
CA GLY A 179 -2.45 -8.09 18.91
C GLY A 179 -3.33 -9.13 18.26
N GLU A 180 -4.21 -8.68 17.38
CA GLU A 180 -5.11 -9.53 16.62
C GLU A 180 -4.30 -10.50 15.74
N PRO A 181 -4.76 -11.75 15.54
CA PRO A 181 -4.00 -12.78 14.83
C PRO A 181 -3.82 -12.47 13.35
N LEU A 182 -4.77 -11.76 12.74
CA LEU A 182 -4.70 -11.39 11.32
C LEU A 182 -4.06 -10.03 11.13
N VAL A 183 -3.31 -9.89 10.04
CA VAL A 183 -2.77 -8.62 9.53
C VAL A 183 -3.11 -8.48 8.05
N LEU A 184 -3.25 -7.25 7.60
CA LEU A 184 -3.44 -6.97 6.17
C LEU A 184 -2.18 -7.33 5.39
N ARG A 185 -2.36 -8.00 4.25
CA ARG A 185 -1.29 -8.18 3.26
C ARG A 185 -1.13 -6.90 2.41
N GLN A 186 -0.86 -5.81 3.10
CA GLN A 186 -0.71 -4.46 2.54
C GLN A 186 0.41 -3.73 3.26
N ALA A 187 0.98 -2.70 2.63
CA ALA A 187 2.00 -1.88 3.26
C ALA A 187 1.44 -1.20 4.53
N GLY A 188 1.98 -1.58 5.68
CA GLY A 188 1.68 -0.97 6.96
C GLY A 188 2.44 0.33 7.17
N LEU A 189 2.25 0.94 8.33
CA LEU A 189 2.82 2.23 8.69
C LEU A 189 4.10 2.05 9.52
N LEU A 190 5.23 2.53 9.00
CA LEU A 190 6.50 2.61 9.69
C LEU A 190 7.26 3.85 9.18
N VAL A 191 7.40 4.89 10.01
CA VAL A 191 8.01 6.16 9.63
C VAL A 191 8.85 6.75 10.75
N ALA A 192 9.82 7.60 10.41
CA ALA A 192 10.58 8.40 11.37
C ALA A 192 10.02 9.83 11.44
N VAL A 193 9.77 10.32 12.62
CA VAL A 193 9.30 11.68 12.89
C VAL A 193 10.20 12.30 13.97
N GLY A 194 11.06 13.24 13.55
CA GLY A 194 12.09 13.76 14.45
C GLY A 194 12.98 12.64 14.98
N ASP A 195 13.05 12.52 16.29
CA ASP A 195 13.80 11.48 17.02
C ASP A 195 12.93 10.26 17.39
N THR A 196 11.74 10.15 16.84
CA THR A 196 10.76 9.11 17.18
C THR A 196 10.51 8.18 16.00
N LEU A 197 10.59 6.88 16.23
CA LEU A 197 10.09 5.86 15.30
C LEU A 197 8.59 5.71 15.55
N VAL A 198 7.78 5.87 14.51
CA VAL A 198 6.32 5.71 14.60
C VAL A 198 5.89 4.49 13.81
N ALA A 199 5.23 3.55 14.48
CA ALA A 199 4.70 2.32 13.89
C ALA A 199 3.18 2.25 14.03
N GLY A 200 2.52 1.68 13.01
CA GLY A 200 1.10 1.35 13.05
C GLY A 200 0.91 -0.09 13.55
N LEU A 201 0.26 -0.25 14.70
CA LEU A 201 0.04 -1.56 15.33
C LEU A 201 -1.43 -1.69 15.76
N SER A 202 -2.19 -2.59 15.13
CA SER A 202 -3.59 -2.90 15.52
C SER A 202 -4.48 -1.66 15.66
N GLY A 203 -4.46 -0.79 14.65
CA GLY A 203 -5.28 0.44 14.66
C GLY A 203 -4.76 1.57 15.56
N ARG A 204 -3.58 1.43 16.13
CA ARG A 204 -2.93 2.41 17.00
C ARG A 204 -1.62 2.92 16.40
N LEU A 205 -1.34 4.20 16.57
CA LEU A 205 -0.01 4.75 16.36
C LEU A 205 0.81 4.58 17.65
N VAL A 206 2.01 4.05 17.50
CA VAL A 206 2.94 3.86 18.59
C VAL A 206 4.23 4.61 18.28
N GLY A 207 4.52 5.64 19.07
CA GLY A 207 5.80 6.34 19.06
C GLY A 207 6.81 5.59 19.92
N MET A 208 7.95 5.24 19.34
CA MET A 208 9.00 4.42 19.97
C MET A 208 10.33 5.15 19.95
N ASN A 209 11.16 4.88 20.95
CA ASN A 209 12.55 5.31 20.95
C ASN A 209 13.33 4.48 19.91
N PRO A 210 13.93 5.09 18.87
CA PRO A 210 14.63 4.34 17.84
C PRO A 210 15.91 3.65 18.33
N ALA A 211 16.45 4.03 19.50
CA ALA A 211 17.67 3.43 20.04
C ALA A 211 17.44 2.07 20.71
N ASN A 212 16.27 1.84 21.31
CA ASN A 212 15.98 0.64 22.11
C ASN A 212 14.57 0.06 21.92
N GLY A 213 13.71 0.70 21.12
CA GLY A 213 12.34 0.26 20.86
C GLY A 213 11.35 0.50 22.00
N SER A 214 11.72 1.16 23.10
CA SER A 214 10.78 1.48 24.17
C SER A 214 9.68 2.42 23.69
N SER A 215 8.44 2.19 24.15
CA SER A 215 7.31 3.06 23.82
C SER A 215 7.45 4.42 24.50
N ARG A 216 7.20 5.49 23.75
CA ARG A 216 7.12 6.86 24.24
C ARG A 216 5.67 7.29 24.45
N TRP A 217 4.82 6.96 23.48
CA TRP A 217 3.40 7.27 23.48
C TRP A 217 2.63 6.30 22.59
N GLU A 218 1.31 6.27 22.76
CA GLU A 218 0.41 5.43 21.98
C GLU A 218 -0.93 6.14 21.80
N VAL A 219 -1.41 6.24 20.55
CA VAL A 219 -2.66 6.94 20.20
C VAL A 219 -3.55 6.02 19.38
N PRO A 220 -4.79 5.73 19.83
CA PRO A 220 -5.74 4.98 19.02
C PRO A 220 -6.27 5.82 17.84
N ILE A 221 -6.29 5.23 16.65
CA ILE A 221 -6.93 5.78 15.44
C ILE A 221 -8.21 5.03 15.15
N ALA A 222 -8.20 3.71 15.33
CA ALA A 222 -9.37 2.87 15.23
C ALA A 222 -9.33 1.78 16.31
N VAL A 223 -10.50 1.32 16.70
CA VAL A 223 -10.66 0.21 17.64
C VAL A 223 -11.23 -0.97 16.87
N PRO A 224 -10.65 -2.18 16.97
CA PRO A 224 -11.21 -3.38 16.39
C PRO A 224 -12.67 -3.57 16.81
N ARG A 225 -13.55 -3.78 15.84
CA ARG A 225 -14.98 -3.99 16.06
C ARG A 225 -15.41 -5.19 15.21
N GLY A 226 -16.33 -6.00 15.77
CA GLY A 226 -16.85 -7.15 15.06
C GLY A 226 -16.72 -8.44 15.87
N THR A 227 -17.31 -9.50 15.36
CA THR A 227 -17.42 -10.81 16.02
C THR A 227 -16.38 -11.81 15.51
N ASN A 228 -15.76 -11.54 14.35
CA ASN A 228 -14.74 -12.38 13.76
C ASN A 228 -13.45 -11.58 13.45
N ASP A 229 -12.36 -12.30 13.21
CA ASP A 229 -11.03 -11.71 13.04
C ASP A 229 -10.94 -10.79 11.81
N VAL A 230 -11.72 -11.05 10.75
CA VAL A 230 -11.74 -10.22 9.54
C VAL A 230 -12.41 -8.86 9.80
N GLU A 231 -13.54 -8.84 10.52
CA GLU A 231 -14.22 -7.61 10.91
C GLU A 231 -13.39 -6.77 11.89
N ARG A 232 -12.45 -7.39 12.59
CA ARG A 232 -11.56 -6.73 13.56
C ARG A 232 -10.29 -6.15 12.94
N LEU A 233 -10.07 -6.33 11.62
CA LEU A 233 -8.93 -5.77 10.92
C LEU A 233 -9.04 -4.24 10.81
N VAL A 234 -8.16 -3.54 11.51
CA VAL A 234 -8.07 -2.06 11.54
C VAL A 234 -6.63 -1.58 11.42
N ASP A 235 -5.77 -2.33 10.72
CA ASP A 235 -4.36 -1.98 10.58
C ASP A 235 -4.18 -0.59 9.94
N LEU A 236 -3.15 0.12 10.38
CA LEU A 236 -2.77 1.41 9.79
C LEU A 236 -1.98 1.17 8.52
N VAL A 237 -2.38 1.82 7.43
CA VAL A 237 -1.80 1.64 6.10
C VAL A 237 -0.87 2.80 5.72
N ALA A 238 0.15 2.50 4.94
CA ALA A 238 0.96 3.50 4.27
C ALA A 238 0.18 4.03 3.03
N ASN A 239 0.36 5.23 2.55
CA ASN A 239 1.24 6.32 2.91
C ASN A 239 0.63 7.19 4.01
N VAL A 240 1.44 8.05 4.59
CA VAL A 240 1.00 9.00 5.62
C VAL A 240 1.24 10.43 5.14
N ASN A 241 0.48 11.38 5.67
CA ASN A 241 0.77 12.80 5.46
C ASN A 241 1.34 13.40 6.76
N ARG A 242 2.50 14.01 6.64
CA ARG A 242 3.16 14.70 7.74
C ARG A 242 3.35 16.17 7.41
N GLN A 243 3.07 17.01 8.38
CA GLN A 243 3.44 18.42 8.39
C GLN A 243 3.87 18.81 9.82
N ASP A 244 5.10 19.23 9.97
CA ASP A 244 5.72 19.49 11.27
C ASP A 244 5.54 18.33 12.24
N ASP A 245 4.91 18.57 13.39
CA ASP A 245 4.56 17.56 14.40
C ASP A 245 3.20 16.90 14.14
N GLN A 246 2.48 17.28 13.11
CA GLN A 246 1.20 16.66 12.78
C GLN A 246 1.39 15.51 11.79
N LEU A 247 0.95 14.33 12.17
CA LEU A 247 0.93 13.12 11.37
C LEU A 247 -0.51 12.66 11.15
N CYS A 248 -0.94 12.62 9.89
CA CYS A 248 -2.26 12.13 9.51
C CYS A 248 -2.14 10.75 8.85
N VAL A 249 -2.97 9.82 9.30
CA VAL A 249 -2.90 8.40 8.98
C VAL A 249 -4.28 7.82 8.71
N ARG A 250 -4.32 6.69 8.03
CA ARG A 250 -5.54 5.91 7.78
C ARG A 250 -5.49 4.57 8.48
N ALA A 251 -6.56 4.24 9.19
CA ALA A 251 -6.90 2.88 9.56
C ALA A 251 -7.77 2.27 8.44
N TYR A 252 -7.40 1.09 7.98
CA TYR A 252 -8.03 0.37 6.88
C TYR A 252 -9.55 0.26 7.08
N GLN A 253 -10.32 0.78 6.13
CA GLN A 253 -11.80 0.76 6.10
C GLN A 253 -12.48 1.20 7.40
N ALA A 254 -11.82 1.99 8.23
CA ALA A 254 -12.33 2.38 9.54
C ALA A 254 -12.30 3.88 9.79
N ALA A 255 -11.12 4.52 9.66
CA ALA A 255 -10.98 5.91 10.04
C ALA A 255 -9.80 6.61 9.35
N VAL A 256 -9.86 7.93 9.32
CA VAL A 256 -8.72 8.83 9.10
C VAL A 256 -8.54 9.64 10.39
N GLY A 257 -7.31 9.82 10.83
CA GLY A 257 -7.01 10.61 12.02
C GLY A 257 -5.69 11.34 11.91
N CYS A 258 -5.60 12.50 12.57
CA CYS A 258 -4.36 13.25 12.72
C CYS A 258 -3.95 13.30 14.20
N VAL A 259 -2.66 13.17 14.44
CA VAL A 259 -2.07 13.20 15.78
C VAL A 259 -0.96 14.25 15.86
N ASN A 260 -0.74 14.80 17.02
CA ASN A 260 0.47 15.56 17.35
C ASN A 260 1.52 14.58 17.87
N THR A 261 2.58 14.36 17.09
CA THR A 261 3.62 13.37 17.41
C THR A 261 4.58 13.82 18.48
N GLY A 262 4.77 15.13 18.68
CA GLY A 262 5.58 15.69 19.75
C GLY A 262 4.92 15.50 21.12
N ARG A 263 3.58 15.59 21.19
CA ARG A 263 2.80 15.40 22.41
C ARG A 263 2.28 13.98 22.58
N GLY A 264 2.21 13.17 21.53
CA GLY A 264 1.58 11.87 21.53
C GLY A 264 0.07 11.93 21.78
N THR A 265 -0.62 12.91 21.18
CA THR A 265 -2.06 13.13 21.40
C THR A 265 -2.83 13.16 20.08
N SER A 266 -4.07 12.64 20.12
CA SER A 266 -5.00 12.75 18.98
C SER A 266 -5.44 14.21 18.81
N LEU A 267 -5.44 14.70 17.57
CA LEU A 267 -6.03 15.99 17.21
C LEU A 267 -7.49 15.80 16.80
N TRP A 268 -7.74 14.86 15.92
CA TRP A 268 -9.06 14.46 15.49
C TRP A 268 -9.04 13.07 14.85
N VAL A 269 -10.20 12.40 14.83
CA VAL A 269 -10.43 11.14 14.11
C VAL A 269 -11.82 11.21 13.49
N LYS A 270 -11.93 10.82 12.21
CA LYS A 270 -13.19 10.78 11.46
C LYS A 270 -13.38 9.41 10.81
N PRO A 271 -14.61 8.88 10.75
CA PRO A 271 -14.90 7.65 10.00
C PRO A 271 -14.57 7.82 8.52
N ALA A 272 -13.97 6.79 7.93
CA ALA A 272 -13.61 6.76 6.52
C ALA A 272 -13.47 5.30 6.04
N ASN A 273 -13.86 5.02 4.79
CA ASN A 273 -13.89 3.66 4.25
C ASN A 273 -12.87 3.48 3.12
N GLY A 274 -11.63 3.85 3.37
CA GLY A 274 -10.55 3.71 2.38
C GLY A 274 -9.57 2.62 2.74
N ALA A 275 -8.91 2.10 1.71
CA ALA A 275 -7.92 1.04 1.83
C ALA A 275 -6.48 1.54 1.59
N GLN A 276 -6.31 2.72 1.03
CA GLN A 276 -5.02 3.32 0.68
C GLN A 276 -4.66 4.43 1.65
N GLY A 277 -3.37 4.75 1.75
CA GLY A 277 -2.90 5.82 2.62
C GLY A 277 -3.36 7.22 2.21
N LEU A 278 -2.72 8.22 2.77
CA LEU A 278 -3.10 9.62 2.66
C LEU A 278 -1.97 10.47 2.07
N SER A 279 -2.35 11.61 1.53
CA SER A 279 -1.48 12.74 1.26
C SER A 279 -2.12 14.03 1.78
N GLY A 280 -1.47 15.16 1.65
CA GLY A 280 -2.07 16.43 2.04
C GLY A 280 -1.09 17.59 1.93
N ASP A 281 -1.63 18.78 2.17
CA ASP A 281 -0.90 20.04 2.23
C ASP A 281 -1.16 20.76 3.58
N ASP A 282 -0.91 22.05 3.63
CA ASP A 282 -1.14 22.89 4.81
C ASP A 282 -2.62 23.04 5.21
N ARG A 283 -3.56 22.89 4.26
CA ARG A 283 -5.01 23.08 4.48
C ARG A 283 -5.78 21.78 4.55
N PHE A 284 -5.42 20.79 3.74
CA PHE A 284 -6.23 19.59 3.54
C PHE A 284 -5.41 18.30 3.70
N VAL A 285 -6.13 17.25 4.05
CA VAL A 285 -5.70 15.86 3.99
C VAL A 285 -6.55 15.16 2.95
N TYR A 286 -5.92 14.47 1.98
CA TYR A 286 -6.58 13.81 0.87
C TYR A 286 -6.51 12.30 1.01
N GLY A 287 -7.58 11.62 0.62
CA GLY A 287 -7.63 10.16 0.60
C GLY A 287 -8.63 9.62 -0.43
N THR A 288 -8.46 8.36 -0.78
CA THR A 288 -9.34 7.64 -1.70
C THR A 288 -10.12 6.59 -0.93
N GLU A 289 -11.42 6.48 -1.19
CA GLU A 289 -12.29 5.47 -0.58
C GLU A 289 -12.34 4.19 -1.43
N ILE A 290 -12.76 3.08 -0.85
CA ILE A 290 -12.77 1.78 -1.54
C ILE A 290 -13.72 1.75 -2.75
N ASP A 291 -14.77 2.56 -2.73
CA ASP A 291 -15.70 2.74 -3.84
C ASP A 291 -15.19 3.69 -4.93
N GLY A 292 -13.98 4.25 -4.76
CA GLY A 292 -13.35 5.16 -5.70
C GLY A 292 -13.71 6.64 -5.51
N LYS A 293 -14.41 7.00 -4.45
CA LYS A 293 -14.54 8.41 -4.08
C LYS A 293 -13.20 8.99 -3.66
N VAL A 294 -13.02 10.26 -3.95
CA VAL A 294 -11.86 11.05 -3.48
C VAL A 294 -12.37 12.07 -2.49
N LEU A 295 -11.75 12.11 -1.31
CA LEU A 295 -12.16 12.97 -0.21
C LEU A 295 -11.05 13.93 0.20
N ALA A 296 -11.42 15.13 0.61
CA ALA A 296 -10.57 16.06 1.33
C ALA A 296 -11.17 16.39 2.68
N TRP A 297 -10.34 16.33 3.71
CA TRP A 297 -10.66 16.77 5.06
C TRP A 297 -9.85 18.02 5.39
N LYS A 298 -10.45 18.96 6.09
CA LYS A 298 -9.72 20.11 6.66
C LYS A 298 -8.68 19.59 7.67
N ARG A 299 -7.44 20.01 7.52
CA ARG A 299 -6.35 19.55 8.41
C ARG A 299 -6.59 19.93 9.87
N VAL A 300 -7.21 21.08 10.12
CA VAL A 300 -7.39 21.65 11.46
C VAL A 300 -8.34 20.82 12.34
N ASP A 301 -9.42 20.28 11.80
CA ASP A 301 -10.52 19.68 12.56
C ASP A 301 -11.06 18.35 11.96
N GLY A 302 -10.57 17.96 10.78
CA GLY A 302 -11.04 16.78 10.08
C GLY A 302 -12.42 16.91 9.45
N GLU A 303 -13.02 18.11 9.42
CA GLU A 303 -14.28 18.33 8.71
C GLU A 303 -14.09 18.11 7.21
N ARG A 304 -15.12 17.57 6.55
CA ARG A 304 -15.07 17.35 5.10
C ARG A 304 -15.06 18.69 4.36
N ALA A 305 -14.02 18.92 3.57
CA ALA A 305 -13.92 20.08 2.71
C ALA A 305 -14.67 19.86 1.40
N TRP A 306 -14.40 18.71 0.74
CA TRP A 306 -15.08 18.32 -0.48
C TRP A 306 -15.02 16.79 -0.68
N GLU A 307 -15.87 16.27 -1.58
CA GLU A 307 -15.80 14.91 -2.09
C GLU A 307 -16.04 14.90 -3.60
N SER A 308 -15.43 13.94 -4.30
CA SER A 308 -15.63 13.71 -5.72
C SER A 308 -15.90 12.22 -5.97
N ASP A 309 -16.94 11.91 -6.73
CA ASP A 309 -17.33 10.55 -7.11
C ASP A 309 -16.97 10.22 -8.58
N ARG A 310 -16.25 11.11 -9.25
CA ARG A 310 -15.87 10.99 -10.67
C ARG A 310 -14.99 9.78 -10.99
N LEU A 311 -14.31 9.21 -9.99
CA LEU A 311 -13.42 8.07 -10.15
C LEU A 311 -13.96 6.78 -9.50
N LYS A 312 -15.29 6.70 -9.30
CA LYS A 312 -15.91 5.50 -8.70
C LYS A 312 -15.50 4.22 -9.41
N TYR A 313 -15.22 3.20 -8.63
CA TYR A 313 -14.89 1.83 -9.02
C TYR A 313 -13.67 1.68 -9.94
N ARG A 314 -12.72 2.61 -9.89
CA ARG A 314 -11.50 2.57 -10.69
C ARG A 314 -10.27 1.99 -9.98
N GLY A 315 -10.39 1.55 -8.72
CA GLY A 315 -9.28 0.93 -7.99
C GLY A 315 -8.12 1.90 -7.79
N LEU A 316 -8.35 2.96 -7.01
CA LEU A 316 -7.44 4.09 -6.86
C LEU A 316 -6.27 3.80 -5.93
N THR A 317 -5.10 4.36 -6.21
CA THR A 317 -3.97 4.42 -5.28
C THR A 317 -4.17 5.47 -4.19
N ALA A 318 -3.27 5.53 -3.21
CA ALA A 318 -3.15 6.70 -2.36
C ALA A 318 -2.85 7.95 -3.22
N PRO A 319 -3.41 9.12 -2.87
CA PRO A 319 -3.14 10.37 -3.58
C PRO A 319 -1.74 10.90 -3.29
N LEU A 320 -1.28 11.82 -4.14
CA LEU A 320 -0.11 12.67 -3.91
C LEU A 320 -0.50 14.13 -4.14
N ALA A 321 -0.38 14.99 -3.15
CA ALA A 321 -0.51 16.42 -3.33
C ALA A 321 0.72 16.97 -4.08
N VAL A 322 0.51 17.61 -5.23
CA VAL A 322 1.57 18.14 -6.10
C VAL A 322 1.14 19.43 -6.80
N GLY A 323 1.87 20.51 -6.56
CA GLY A 323 1.50 21.82 -7.09
C GLY A 323 0.06 22.21 -6.72
N ARG A 324 -0.77 22.55 -7.69
CA ARG A 324 -2.20 22.86 -7.50
C ARG A 324 -3.12 21.63 -7.63
N SER A 325 -2.55 20.43 -7.77
CA SER A 325 -3.31 19.20 -8.01
C SER A 325 -3.03 18.12 -6.96
N ILE A 326 -3.86 17.10 -6.98
CA ILE A 326 -3.57 15.78 -6.42
C ILE A 326 -3.45 14.77 -7.57
N ALA A 327 -2.39 13.97 -7.55
CA ALA A 327 -2.16 12.90 -8.52
C ALA A 327 -2.63 11.57 -7.92
N ILE A 328 -3.42 10.79 -8.68
CA ILE A 328 -3.99 9.52 -8.24
C ILE A 328 -3.89 8.53 -9.41
N GLY A 329 -3.28 7.38 -9.19
CA GLY A 329 -3.27 6.29 -10.17
C GLY A 329 -4.51 5.41 -10.08
N ASP A 330 -4.90 4.78 -11.20
CA ASP A 330 -6.00 3.83 -11.23
C ASP A 330 -5.58 2.44 -11.75
N ASN A 331 -6.51 1.49 -11.73
CA ASN A 331 -6.28 0.10 -12.14
C ASN A 331 -6.15 -0.09 -13.66
N THR A 332 -6.35 0.97 -14.47
CA THR A 332 -6.17 0.97 -15.92
C THR A 332 -4.89 1.67 -16.37
N GLY A 333 -4.02 2.04 -15.42
CA GLY A 333 -2.77 2.74 -15.72
C GLY A 333 -2.94 4.22 -16.01
N THR A 334 -4.09 4.80 -15.69
CA THR A 334 -4.33 6.24 -15.83
C THR A 334 -3.93 6.95 -14.54
N VAL A 335 -3.23 8.08 -14.66
CA VAL A 335 -2.96 8.98 -13.55
C VAL A 335 -3.85 10.21 -13.70
N HIS A 336 -4.75 10.39 -12.74
CA HIS A 336 -5.67 11.50 -12.68
C HIS A 336 -5.04 12.66 -11.91
N LEU A 337 -5.05 13.86 -12.49
CA LEU A 337 -4.70 15.11 -11.82
C LEU A 337 -5.99 15.84 -11.50
N LEU A 338 -6.34 15.94 -10.23
CA LEU A 338 -7.54 16.64 -9.76
C LEU A 338 -7.14 17.90 -9.01
N SER A 339 -8.00 18.92 -9.03
CA SER A 339 -7.84 20.15 -8.27
C SER A 339 -7.82 19.86 -6.76
N ARG A 340 -6.89 20.46 -6.03
CA ARG A 340 -6.84 20.40 -4.57
C ARG A 340 -8.02 21.12 -3.90
N GLU A 341 -8.61 22.09 -4.58
CA GLU A 341 -9.64 22.98 -4.02
C GLU A 341 -11.02 22.30 -3.96
N ASP A 342 -11.34 21.49 -5.00
CA ASP A 342 -12.71 20.99 -5.18
C ASP A 342 -12.78 19.58 -5.81
N GLY A 343 -11.63 18.95 -6.11
CA GLY A 343 -11.58 17.63 -6.75
C GLY A 343 -12.02 17.62 -8.22
N SER A 344 -12.12 18.77 -8.88
CA SER A 344 -12.41 18.86 -10.31
C SER A 344 -11.25 18.32 -11.16
N PRO A 345 -11.50 17.70 -12.34
CA PRO A 345 -10.44 17.15 -13.18
C PRO A 345 -9.61 18.29 -13.82
N LEU A 346 -8.29 18.13 -13.79
CA LEU A 346 -7.33 19.03 -14.42
C LEU A 346 -6.59 18.42 -15.60
N ASN A 347 -6.23 17.16 -15.52
CA ASN A 347 -5.61 16.39 -16.61
C ASN A 347 -5.61 14.89 -16.30
N ARG A 348 -5.33 14.09 -17.33
CA ARG A 348 -5.07 12.64 -17.20
C ARG A 348 -3.81 12.29 -17.98
N LEU A 349 -2.95 11.49 -17.35
CA LEU A 349 -1.72 11.00 -17.94
C LEU A 349 -1.87 9.49 -18.15
N THR A 350 -1.37 8.99 -19.25
CA THR A 350 -1.44 7.57 -19.60
C THR A 350 -0.08 6.90 -19.37
N THR A 351 -0.12 5.63 -18.96
CA THR A 351 1.05 4.77 -18.82
C THR A 351 0.97 3.59 -19.81
N ASP A 352 1.37 2.39 -19.39
CA ASP A 352 1.33 1.16 -20.19
C ASP A 352 -0.03 0.43 -20.19
N GLY A 353 -1.05 1.01 -19.58
CA GLY A 353 -2.39 0.40 -19.46
C GLY A 353 -2.52 -0.63 -18.35
N SER A 354 -1.44 -1.00 -17.65
CA SER A 354 -1.52 -1.84 -16.45
C SER A 354 -1.73 -1.00 -15.19
N ALA A 355 -2.32 -1.59 -14.15
CA ALA A 355 -2.67 -0.87 -12.93
C ALA A 355 -1.50 -0.10 -12.32
N VAL A 356 -1.69 1.14 -11.91
CA VAL A 356 -0.76 1.85 -11.04
C VAL A 356 -0.78 1.18 -9.66
N VAL A 357 0.37 0.73 -9.16
CA VAL A 357 0.45 -0.13 -7.96
C VAL A 357 0.99 0.54 -6.72
N ALA A 358 1.60 1.71 -6.87
CA ALA A 358 2.13 2.51 -5.77
C ALA A 358 1.55 3.93 -5.84
N ALA A 359 1.49 4.61 -4.70
CA ALA A 359 1.22 6.05 -4.71
C ALA A 359 2.24 6.77 -5.62
N PRO A 360 1.82 7.71 -6.45
CA PRO A 360 2.75 8.55 -7.20
C PRO A 360 3.75 9.24 -6.27
N LEU A 361 4.96 9.50 -6.77
CA LEU A 361 6.02 10.20 -6.04
C LEU A 361 6.40 11.49 -6.75
N LEU A 362 6.71 12.54 -6.00
CA LEU A 362 7.35 13.73 -6.54
C LEU A 362 8.83 13.76 -6.13
N VAL A 363 9.73 13.87 -7.11
CA VAL A 363 11.17 13.99 -6.90
C VAL A 363 11.71 15.16 -7.73
N GLY A 364 12.04 16.24 -7.06
CA GLY A 364 12.24 17.52 -7.74
C GLY A 364 10.95 17.93 -8.48
N GLU A 365 11.03 18.08 -9.80
CA GLU A 365 9.89 18.41 -10.67
C GLU A 365 9.30 17.18 -11.38
N THR A 366 9.79 15.98 -11.09
CA THR A 366 9.36 14.77 -11.77
C THR A 366 8.33 14.01 -10.93
N LEU A 367 7.13 13.83 -11.47
CA LEU A 367 6.12 12.92 -10.97
C LEU A 367 6.45 11.51 -11.46
N VAL A 368 6.79 10.62 -10.56
CA VAL A 368 7.15 9.23 -10.85
C VAL A 368 6.00 8.30 -10.51
N VAL A 369 5.67 7.41 -11.44
CA VAL A 369 4.56 6.45 -11.34
C VAL A 369 5.07 5.06 -11.68
N VAL A 370 4.65 4.06 -10.91
CA VAL A 370 5.03 2.64 -11.12
C VAL A 370 3.78 1.82 -11.39
N THR A 371 3.83 0.99 -12.44
CA THR A 371 2.71 0.13 -12.85
C THR A 371 2.95 -1.34 -12.49
N ARG A 372 1.89 -2.13 -12.58
CA ARG A 372 1.93 -3.57 -12.24
C ARG A 372 2.87 -4.37 -13.13
N ASN A 373 2.96 -4.03 -14.41
CA ASN A 373 3.90 -4.69 -15.32
C ASN A 373 5.36 -4.27 -15.11
N GLY A 374 5.62 -3.39 -14.11
CA GLY A 374 6.94 -2.90 -13.77
C GLY A 374 7.37 -1.67 -14.58
N GLY A 375 6.47 -1.06 -15.37
CA GLY A 375 6.73 0.21 -16.02
C GLY A 375 6.94 1.32 -15.00
N ILE A 376 7.95 2.16 -15.22
CA ILE A 376 8.26 3.34 -14.41
C ILE A 376 8.20 4.55 -15.34
N PHE A 377 7.35 5.51 -15.02
CA PHE A 377 7.07 6.67 -15.86
C PHE A 377 7.40 7.94 -15.11
N GLY A 378 8.23 8.80 -15.72
CA GLY A 378 8.54 10.13 -15.19
C GLY A 378 7.84 11.19 -16.01
N PHE A 379 6.94 11.95 -15.38
CA PHE A 379 6.22 13.06 -15.98
C PHE A 379 6.70 14.39 -15.44
N ARG A 380 6.69 15.45 -16.29
CA ARG A 380 7.09 16.82 -15.91
C ARG A 380 6.15 17.87 -16.47
N PRO A 381 6.12 19.05 -15.86
CA PRO A 381 5.52 20.21 -16.50
C PRO A 381 6.12 20.49 -17.89
N GLU A 382 5.28 20.99 -18.80
CA GLU A 382 5.71 21.48 -20.11
C GLU A 382 6.40 22.83 -20.03
#